data_9ea9219f4bba18c99a099110f66e7d9e
#
_entry.id   9ea9219f4bba18c99a099110f66e7d9e
#
_cell.length_a   1.000
_cell.length_b   1.000
_cell.length_c   1.000
_cell.angle_alpha   90.00
_cell.angle_beta   90.00
_cell.angle_gamma   90.00
#
_symmetry.space_group_name_H-M   'P 1'
#
loop_
_entity.id
_entity.type
_entity.pdbx_description
1 polymer ?
#
loop_
_entity_poly.entity_id
_entity_poly.type
_entity_poly.pdbx_seq_one_letter_code
_entity_poly.pdbx_strand_id
1 'polypeptide(L)'
;MRSNQYSRESIFCIIFFLFFLLLLNVNVYSQYPEKFDSLGPTVQSLSNNNKIIYFIDDGKVTDKPVVFIGGLGTSVRAIRLLDFLRSYREELGLRLISIERNGFGQTPFNPNFNMNTYARDVIDIVNHLDIENFSLFGISGGGPYASKIASIIPERIESIHMAATLPVFGTKERCIEGKINNIYKDIIKYPMKYFGFSGDSPIHQIDGFQDTAYDEAARTFYMNGQMANIEPLDHELTLYCNEGVINTESFSGSLYVYAGTADPLIGDRDIEKWEKYYPNADIIKRIYTGEGHDVQYRHLDQILIDIKYKKNELLVCKNGKNLLLNSDQLNHSDKYQFGLCVWQDSDI
;
A
#
# COMPACT_ATOMS: atom_id res chain seq x y z
N MET A 1 -22.48 17.36 69.36
CA MET A 1 -22.41 16.12 68.57
C MET A 1 -22.99 16.37 67.20
N ARG A 2 -22.20 16.98 66.27
CA ARG A 2 -22.54 17.17 64.83
C ARG A 2 -21.24 17.19 64.05
N SER A 3 -20.56 16.07 63.86
CA SER A 3 -19.30 16.07 63.09
C SER A 3 -19.00 14.77 62.29
N ASN A 4 -19.93 13.84 62.17
CA ASN A 4 -19.60 12.56 61.51
C ASN A 4 -20.50 12.17 60.33
N GLN A 5 -21.40 13.05 59.84
CA GLN A 5 -22.27 12.71 58.72
C GLN A 5 -21.73 13.15 57.38
N TYR A 6 -20.90 14.23 57.35
CA TYR A 6 -20.30 14.74 56.12
C TYR A 6 -19.14 13.88 55.57
N SER A 7 -18.49 13.06 56.37
CA SER A 7 -17.37 12.24 55.95
C SER A 7 -17.76 11.00 55.15
N ARG A 8 -18.95 10.46 55.35
CA ARG A 8 -19.41 9.23 54.66
C ARG A 8 -19.89 9.52 53.24
N GLU A 9 -20.60 10.61 53.02
CA GLU A 9 -21.07 10.99 51.69
C GLU A 9 -19.92 11.46 50.78
N SER A 10 -18.92 12.18 51.33
CA SER A 10 -17.73 12.58 50.59
C SER A 10 -16.88 11.38 50.20
N ILE A 11 -16.75 10.37 51.04
CA ILE A 11 -16.00 9.15 50.73
C ILE A 11 -16.74 8.33 49.64
N PHE A 12 -18.06 8.27 49.71
CA PHE A 12 -18.86 7.58 48.70
C PHE A 12 -18.78 8.25 47.33
N CYS A 13 -18.80 9.58 47.25
CA CYS A 13 -18.59 10.33 46.01
C CYS A 13 -17.18 10.15 45.46
N ILE A 14 -16.15 10.11 46.28
CA ILE A 14 -14.75 9.91 45.82
C ILE A 14 -14.56 8.47 45.30
N ILE A 15 -15.11 7.47 45.96
CA ILE A 15 -15.06 6.07 45.52
C ILE A 15 -15.84 5.89 44.23
N PHE A 16 -17.00 6.52 44.08
CA PHE A 16 -17.79 6.48 42.85
C PHE A 16 -17.10 7.18 41.70
N PHE A 17 -16.42 8.29 41.95
CA PHE A 17 -15.62 9.03 40.95
C PHE A 17 -14.37 8.26 40.53
N LEU A 18 -13.68 7.60 41.46
CA LEU A 18 -12.53 6.73 41.17
C LEU A 18 -12.96 5.46 40.42
N PHE A 19 -14.12 4.89 40.73
CA PHE A 19 -14.68 3.76 40.00
C PHE A 19 -15.11 4.16 38.58
N PHE A 20 -15.63 5.37 38.40
CA PHE A 20 -15.95 5.92 37.08
C PHE A 20 -14.70 6.24 36.28
N LEU A 21 -13.62 6.72 36.90
CA LEU A 21 -12.31 6.91 36.26
C LEU A 21 -11.62 5.59 35.91
N LEU A 22 -11.84 4.53 36.68
CA LEU A 22 -11.36 3.18 36.33
C LEU A 22 -12.13 2.56 35.18
N LEU A 23 -13.40 2.91 34.99
CA LEU A 23 -14.21 2.50 33.84
C LEU A 23 -13.83 3.28 32.56
N LEU A 24 -13.23 4.47 32.68
CA LEU A 24 -12.77 5.26 31.57
C LEU A 24 -11.38 4.81 31.04
N ASN A 25 -10.68 3.95 31.80
CA ASN A 25 -9.45 3.28 31.33
C ASN A 25 -9.71 1.93 30.67
N VAL A 26 -10.95 1.60 30.32
CA VAL A 26 -11.20 0.58 29.32
C VAL A 26 -10.62 1.14 28.04
N ASN A 27 -9.48 0.62 27.63
CA ASN A 27 -8.98 0.78 26.28
C ASN A 27 -10.15 0.50 25.35
N VAL A 28 -10.78 1.53 24.85
CA VAL A 28 -11.68 1.46 23.72
C VAL A 28 -10.76 1.20 22.52
N TYR A 29 -10.20 -0.01 22.45
CA TYR A 29 -9.96 -0.61 21.19
C TYR A 29 -11.34 -0.63 20.55
N SER A 30 -11.60 0.31 19.67
CA SER A 30 -12.74 0.28 18.79
C SER A 30 -12.66 -1.07 18.07
N GLN A 31 -13.33 -2.08 18.64
CA GLN A 31 -13.67 -3.28 17.90
C GLN A 31 -14.65 -2.80 16.83
N TYR A 32 -14.11 -2.39 15.69
CA TYR A 32 -14.92 -2.31 14.49
C TYR A 32 -15.56 -3.67 14.32
N PRO A 33 -16.87 -3.72 14.07
CA PRO A 33 -17.56 -4.98 14.00
C PRO A 33 -16.87 -5.86 12.96
N GLU A 34 -16.50 -7.08 13.34
CA GLU A 34 -15.90 -8.13 12.50
C GLU A 34 -16.61 -8.32 11.15
N LYS A 35 -17.84 -7.84 11.05
CA LYS A 35 -18.68 -7.89 9.84
C LYS A 35 -18.08 -7.21 8.62
N PHE A 36 -17.22 -6.22 8.79
CA PHE A 36 -16.56 -5.57 7.63
C PHE A 36 -15.45 -6.45 7.04
N ASP A 37 -14.76 -7.21 7.89
CA ASP A 37 -13.72 -8.15 7.46
C ASP A 37 -14.29 -9.44 6.86
N SER A 38 -15.58 -9.71 7.00
CA SER A 38 -16.21 -10.91 6.46
C SER A 38 -16.29 -10.95 4.92
N LEU A 39 -16.06 -9.83 4.26
CA LEU A 39 -16.11 -9.71 2.79
C LEU A 39 -14.73 -9.68 2.12
N GLY A 40 -13.67 -9.58 2.90
CA GLY A 40 -12.29 -9.52 2.39
C GLY A 40 -11.43 -10.68 2.89
N PRO A 41 -10.19 -10.79 2.39
CA PRO A 41 -9.27 -11.83 2.83
C PRO A 41 -8.96 -11.67 4.32
N THR A 42 -8.88 -12.81 5.01
CA THR A 42 -8.63 -12.87 6.45
C THR A 42 -7.18 -12.56 6.76
N VAL A 43 -6.92 -11.77 7.81
CA VAL A 43 -5.59 -11.60 8.37
C VAL A 43 -5.19 -12.91 9.06
N GLN A 44 -4.09 -13.48 8.60
CA GLN A 44 -3.47 -14.69 9.14
C GLN A 44 -2.26 -14.33 10.00
N SER A 45 -1.72 -15.28 10.74
CA SER A 45 -0.53 -15.08 11.56
C SER A 45 0.42 -16.27 11.49
N LEU A 46 1.71 -15.96 11.45
CA LEU A 46 2.81 -16.92 11.58
C LEU A 46 3.58 -16.65 12.86
N SER A 47 3.70 -17.66 13.73
CA SER A 47 4.59 -17.58 14.89
C SER A 47 5.99 -18.04 14.51
N ASN A 48 6.97 -17.16 14.61
CA ASN A 48 8.36 -17.42 14.30
C ASN A 48 9.28 -16.81 15.36
N ASN A 49 10.09 -17.60 16.05
CA ASN A 49 11.11 -17.17 17.02
C ASN A 49 10.65 -16.07 18.02
N ASN A 50 9.55 -16.32 18.73
CA ASN A 50 8.91 -15.37 19.68
C ASN A 50 8.33 -14.10 19.04
N LYS A 51 8.18 -14.06 17.73
CA LYS A 51 7.52 -13.00 16.98
C LYS A 51 6.29 -13.56 16.29
N ILE A 52 5.25 -12.76 16.21
CA ILE A 52 4.07 -13.02 15.38
C ILE A 52 4.14 -12.10 14.16
N ILE A 53 4.09 -12.68 12.97
CA ILE A 53 4.02 -11.96 11.72
C ILE A 53 2.59 -12.08 11.21
N TYR A 54 1.91 -10.94 11.02
CA TYR A 54 0.56 -10.90 10.46
C TYR A 54 0.64 -10.68 8.96
N PHE A 55 -0.22 -11.36 8.21
CA PHE A 55 -0.23 -11.28 6.75
C PHE A 55 -1.61 -11.60 6.18
N ILE A 56 -1.81 -11.20 4.94
CA ILE A 56 -2.94 -11.61 4.10
C ILE A 56 -2.37 -12.40 2.93
N ASP A 57 -3.04 -13.48 2.59
CA ASP A 57 -2.79 -14.32 1.43
C ASP A 57 -4.11 -14.48 0.68
N ASP A 58 -4.23 -13.82 -0.48
CA ASP A 58 -5.47 -13.72 -1.26
C ASP A 58 -5.27 -14.19 -2.69
N GLY A 59 -5.74 -15.40 -2.96
CA GLY A 59 -5.67 -16.09 -4.25
C GLY A 59 -5.53 -17.59 -4.09
N LYS A 60 -5.40 -18.30 -5.19
CA LYS A 60 -5.18 -19.75 -5.19
C LYS A 60 -3.68 -20.06 -5.07
N VAL A 61 -3.33 -21.17 -4.45
CA VAL A 61 -1.93 -21.62 -4.32
C VAL A 61 -1.26 -21.77 -5.69
N THR A 62 -2.03 -22.09 -6.74
CA THR A 62 -1.54 -22.24 -8.11
C THR A 62 -1.38 -20.93 -8.87
N ASP A 63 -1.90 -19.82 -8.31
CA ASP A 63 -1.83 -18.51 -8.94
C ASP A 63 -0.42 -17.91 -8.76
N LYS A 64 -0.05 -17.00 -9.67
CA LYS A 64 1.23 -16.31 -9.63
C LYS A 64 1.33 -15.42 -8.40
N PRO A 65 2.31 -15.65 -7.50
CA PRO A 65 2.42 -14.90 -6.26
C PRO A 65 2.98 -13.50 -6.49
N VAL A 66 2.39 -12.54 -5.81
CA VAL A 66 2.78 -11.12 -5.81
C VAL A 66 2.81 -10.63 -4.38
N VAL A 67 3.95 -10.20 -3.90
CA VAL A 67 4.05 -9.51 -2.60
C VAL A 67 3.69 -8.05 -2.80
N PHE A 68 2.55 -7.66 -2.22
CA PHE A 68 2.04 -6.30 -2.25
C PHE A 68 2.50 -5.51 -1.02
N ILE A 69 3.04 -4.32 -1.26
CA ILE A 69 3.55 -3.43 -0.22
C ILE A 69 2.84 -2.09 -0.36
N GLY A 70 1.92 -1.83 0.53
CA GLY A 70 1.12 -0.61 0.55
C GLY A 70 1.95 0.65 0.86
N GLY A 71 1.33 1.80 0.68
CA GLY A 71 1.94 3.11 0.91
C GLY A 71 2.32 3.37 2.38
N LEU A 72 2.80 4.58 2.64
CA LEU A 72 3.19 5.04 3.98
C LEU A 72 2.06 4.82 4.99
N GLY A 73 2.40 4.30 6.16
CA GLY A 73 1.47 4.17 7.28
C GLY A 73 0.37 3.14 7.11
N THR A 74 0.51 2.18 6.19
CA THR A 74 -0.55 1.25 5.84
C THR A 74 -0.43 -0.10 6.53
N SER A 75 -1.55 -0.66 6.97
CA SER A 75 -1.65 -2.04 7.43
C SER A 75 -1.75 -3.03 6.25
N VAL A 76 -1.68 -4.34 6.54
CA VAL A 76 -1.91 -5.41 5.53
C VAL A 76 -3.24 -5.23 4.78
N ARG A 77 -4.22 -4.58 5.41
CA ARG A 77 -5.56 -4.35 4.85
C ARG A 77 -5.58 -3.35 3.71
N ALA A 78 -4.46 -2.65 3.46
CA ALA A 78 -4.30 -1.81 2.28
C ALA A 78 -4.49 -2.56 0.95
N ILE A 79 -4.29 -3.87 0.95
CA ILE A 79 -4.59 -4.74 -0.21
C ILE A 79 -6.04 -4.59 -0.68
N ARG A 80 -6.97 -4.25 0.23
CA ARG A 80 -8.39 -4.06 -0.08
C ARG A 80 -8.67 -2.85 -0.97
N LEU A 81 -7.75 -1.87 -0.99
CA LEU A 81 -7.85 -0.75 -1.93
C LEU A 81 -7.72 -1.19 -3.40
N LEU A 82 -7.30 -2.44 -3.64
CA LEU A 82 -7.19 -3.05 -4.96
C LEU A 82 -8.39 -3.95 -5.31
N ASP A 83 -9.34 -4.13 -4.37
CA ASP A 83 -10.44 -5.09 -4.49
C ASP A 83 -11.48 -4.74 -5.57
N PHE A 84 -11.52 -3.49 -6.04
CA PHE A 84 -12.39 -3.08 -7.13
C PHE A 84 -12.08 -3.80 -8.47
N LEU A 85 -10.86 -4.33 -8.64
CA LEU A 85 -10.48 -5.22 -9.75
C LEU A 85 -10.21 -6.66 -9.30
N ARG A 86 -10.75 -7.07 -8.17
CA ARG A 86 -10.51 -8.41 -7.61
C ARG A 86 -10.87 -9.52 -8.59
N SER A 87 -12.05 -9.47 -9.20
CA SER A 87 -12.47 -10.50 -10.15
C SER A 87 -11.55 -10.59 -11.36
N TYR A 88 -11.09 -9.42 -11.86
CA TYR A 88 -10.14 -9.37 -12.96
C TYR A 88 -8.76 -9.92 -12.55
N ARG A 89 -8.28 -9.60 -11.36
CA ARG A 89 -7.06 -10.15 -10.80
C ARG A 89 -7.12 -11.68 -10.65
N GLU A 90 -8.26 -12.19 -10.16
CA GLU A 90 -8.50 -13.64 -10.01
C GLU A 90 -8.57 -14.34 -11.38
N GLU A 91 -9.19 -13.73 -12.40
CA GLU A 91 -9.21 -14.22 -13.77
C GLU A 91 -7.80 -14.30 -14.35
N LEU A 92 -6.95 -13.31 -14.06
CA LEU A 92 -5.54 -13.34 -14.44
C LEU A 92 -4.71 -14.38 -13.67
N GLY A 93 -5.27 -15.00 -12.63
CA GLY A 93 -4.55 -15.95 -11.77
C GLY A 93 -3.40 -15.29 -11.02
N LEU A 94 -3.66 -14.18 -10.33
CA LEU A 94 -2.70 -13.47 -9.48
C LEU A 94 -3.09 -13.61 -8.01
N ARG A 95 -2.16 -14.10 -7.18
CA ARG A 95 -2.26 -14.26 -5.73
C ARG A 95 -1.50 -13.13 -5.06
N LEU A 96 -2.21 -12.29 -4.31
CA LEU A 96 -1.62 -11.18 -3.59
C LEU A 96 -1.29 -11.58 -2.14
N ILE A 97 -0.07 -11.33 -1.72
CA ILE A 97 0.41 -11.52 -0.36
C ILE A 97 0.81 -10.15 0.21
N SER A 98 0.24 -9.77 1.34
CA SER A 98 0.60 -8.54 2.04
C SER A 98 1.05 -8.88 3.46
N ILE A 99 2.14 -8.29 3.91
CA ILE A 99 2.74 -8.54 5.23
C ILE A 99 2.65 -7.27 6.08
N GLU A 100 2.27 -7.42 7.34
CA GLU A 100 2.10 -6.30 8.26
C GLU A 100 3.43 -5.64 8.58
N ARG A 101 3.42 -4.31 8.60
CA ARG A 101 4.59 -3.52 9.00
C ARG A 101 4.54 -3.18 10.49
N ASN A 102 5.70 -2.78 11.00
CA ASN A 102 5.93 -2.46 12.40
C ASN A 102 4.98 -1.38 12.95
N GLY A 103 4.20 -1.74 13.96
CA GLY A 103 3.28 -0.83 14.65
C GLY A 103 1.97 -0.56 13.91
N PHE A 104 1.72 -1.24 12.77
CA PHE A 104 0.45 -1.12 12.05
C PHE A 104 -0.40 -2.37 12.25
N GLY A 105 -1.72 -2.20 12.09
CA GLY A 105 -2.68 -3.30 12.24
C GLY A 105 -2.59 -4.01 13.60
N GLN A 106 -2.24 -5.28 13.57
CA GLN A 106 -2.10 -6.11 14.78
C GLN A 106 -0.65 -6.22 15.26
N THR A 107 0.32 -5.70 14.53
CA THR A 107 1.75 -5.77 14.89
C THR A 107 2.09 -4.69 15.93
N PRO A 108 2.57 -5.08 17.14
CA PRO A 108 3.03 -4.09 18.12
C PRO A 108 4.19 -3.27 17.59
N PHE A 109 4.24 -1.99 17.98
CA PHE A 109 5.35 -1.12 17.64
C PHE A 109 6.64 -1.51 18.36
N ASN A 110 7.74 -1.57 17.61
CA ASN A 110 9.08 -1.80 18.14
C ASN A 110 10.08 -0.82 17.49
N PRO A 111 10.68 0.11 18.25
CA PRO A 111 11.57 1.13 17.71
C PRO A 111 12.88 0.58 17.11
N ASN A 112 13.21 -0.69 17.36
CA ASN A 112 14.40 -1.34 16.79
C ASN A 112 14.15 -2.02 15.45
N PHE A 113 12.90 -2.03 14.97
CA PHE A 113 12.56 -2.57 13.66
C PHE A 113 12.99 -1.61 12.54
N ASN A 114 13.54 -2.18 11.48
CA ASN A 114 13.98 -1.44 10.29
C ASN A 114 13.54 -2.19 9.01
N MET A 115 13.91 -1.66 7.84
CA MET A 115 13.54 -2.28 6.57
C MET A 115 14.14 -3.68 6.38
N ASN A 116 15.33 -3.97 6.95
CA ASN A 116 15.88 -5.33 6.93
C ASN A 116 15.01 -6.30 7.73
N THR A 117 14.46 -5.84 8.86
CA THR A 117 13.56 -6.67 9.67
C THR A 117 12.28 -7.00 8.88
N TYR A 118 11.68 -6.00 8.24
CA TYR A 118 10.53 -6.24 7.38
C TYR A 118 10.83 -7.18 6.21
N ALA A 119 11.98 -7.00 5.54
CA ALA A 119 12.37 -7.90 4.46
C ALA A 119 12.53 -9.36 4.91
N ARG A 120 13.03 -9.57 6.13
CA ARG A 120 13.08 -10.93 6.74
C ARG A 120 11.68 -11.48 7.01
N ASP A 121 10.75 -10.64 7.48
CA ASP A 121 9.36 -11.07 7.67
C ASP A 121 8.72 -11.50 6.36
N VAL A 122 8.99 -10.78 5.27
CA VAL A 122 8.55 -11.19 3.92
C VAL A 122 9.15 -12.55 3.55
N ILE A 123 10.46 -12.75 3.76
CA ILE A 123 11.13 -14.02 3.48
C ILE A 123 10.51 -15.16 4.30
N ASP A 124 10.25 -14.94 5.59
CA ASP A 124 9.63 -15.93 6.46
C ASP A 124 8.23 -16.34 5.97
N ILE A 125 7.42 -15.35 5.53
CA ILE A 125 6.08 -15.61 5.01
C ILE A 125 6.12 -16.34 3.66
N VAL A 126 6.94 -15.90 2.70
CA VAL A 126 7.01 -16.59 1.40
C VAL A 126 7.58 -18.01 1.52
N ASN A 127 8.46 -18.25 2.50
CA ASN A 127 8.92 -19.60 2.83
C ASN A 127 7.83 -20.45 3.49
N HIS A 128 7.04 -19.87 4.41
CA HIS A 128 5.92 -20.54 5.05
C HIS A 128 4.83 -20.94 4.04
N LEU A 129 4.65 -20.15 2.99
CA LEU A 129 3.67 -20.39 1.94
C LEU A 129 4.21 -21.25 0.79
N ASP A 130 5.43 -21.79 0.92
CA ASP A 130 6.13 -22.59 -0.12
C ASP A 130 6.25 -21.85 -1.46
N ILE A 131 6.45 -20.53 -1.43
CA ILE A 131 6.62 -19.68 -2.60
C ILE A 131 8.10 -19.54 -2.91
N GLU A 132 8.55 -20.08 -4.03
CA GLU A 132 9.95 -20.00 -4.47
C GLU A 132 10.28 -18.67 -5.13
N ASN A 133 9.46 -18.25 -6.08
CA ASN A 133 9.62 -17.01 -6.84
C ASN A 133 8.34 -16.19 -6.79
N PHE A 134 8.47 -14.87 -6.79
CA PHE A 134 7.34 -13.94 -6.73
C PHE A 134 7.66 -12.60 -7.35
N SER A 135 6.63 -11.84 -7.71
CA SER A 135 6.75 -10.44 -8.11
C SER A 135 6.56 -9.52 -6.91
N LEU A 136 7.18 -8.33 -6.94
CA LEU A 136 6.94 -7.26 -5.96
C LEU A 136 6.03 -6.19 -6.57
N PHE A 137 5.04 -5.75 -5.80
CA PHE A 137 4.22 -4.60 -6.16
C PHE A 137 4.22 -3.60 -5.00
N GLY A 138 4.95 -2.50 -5.17
CA GLY A 138 5.09 -1.42 -4.19
C GLY A 138 4.37 -0.15 -4.63
N ILE A 139 3.59 0.43 -3.72
CA ILE A 139 2.90 1.71 -3.90
C ILE A 139 3.48 2.75 -2.95
N SER A 140 3.75 3.98 -3.45
CA SER A 140 4.13 5.12 -2.60
C SER A 140 5.22 4.74 -1.58
N GLY A 141 4.99 4.89 -0.29
CA GLY A 141 5.91 4.47 0.78
C GLY A 141 6.35 3.01 0.76
N GLY A 142 5.72 2.15 -0.04
CA GLY A 142 6.11 0.75 -0.22
C GLY A 142 7.36 0.55 -1.07
N GLY A 143 7.74 1.52 -1.90
CA GLY A 143 8.87 1.39 -2.83
C GLY A 143 10.22 1.12 -2.16
N PRO A 144 10.64 1.86 -1.12
CA PRO A 144 11.87 1.58 -0.40
C PRO A 144 11.90 0.18 0.24
N TYR A 145 10.78 -0.30 0.76
CA TYR A 145 10.66 -1.66 1.30
C TYR A 145 10.81 -2.72 0.19
N ALA A 146 10.15 -2.52 -0.96
CA ALA A 146 10.31 -3.40 -2.12
C ALA A 146 11.76 -3.44 -2.60
N SER A 147 12.42 -2.28 -2.67
CA SER A 147 13.83 -2.18 -3.04
C SER A 147 14.74 -2.88 -2.02
N LYS A 148 14.41 -2.80 -0.74
CA LYS A 148 15.17 -3.52 0.30
C LYS A 148 15.03 -5.03 0.14
N ILE A 149 13.84 -5.55 -0.14
CA ILE A 149 13.63 -6.99 -0.40
C ILE A 149 14.43 -7.41 -1.62
N ALA A 150 14.33 -6.67 -2.73
CA ALA A 150 15.07 -6.96 -3.95
C ALA A 150 16.60 -6.92 -3.77
N SER A 151 17.12 -6.10 -2.85
CA SER A 151 18.54 -6.06 -2.54
C SER A 151 19.05 -7.28 -1.73
N ILE A 152 18.15 -8.01 -1.06
CA ILE A 152 18.51 -9.15 -0.20
C ILE A 152 18.33 -10.48 -0.91
N ILE A 153 17.27 -10.64 -1.70
CA ILE A 153 16.92 -11.89 -2.40
C ILE A 153 16.56 -11.65 -3.87
N PRO A 154 17.44 -10.96 -4.64
CA PRO A 154 17.13 -10.59 -6.03
C PRO A 154 16.80 -11.80 -6.90
N GLU A 155 17.39 -12.96 -6.62
CA GLU A 155 17.19 -14.21 -7.37
C GLU A 155 15.79 -14.80 -7.25
N ARG A 156 15.02 -14.40 -6.23
CA ARG A 156 13.63 -14.84 -6.03
C ARG A 156 12.60 -13.90 -6.65
N ILE A 157 13.04 -12.73 -7.13
CA ILE A 157 12.16 -11.70 -7.65
C ILE A 157 12.00 -11.84 -9.16
N GLU A 158 10.81 -12.19 -9.61
CA GLU A 158 10.50 -12.33 -11.03
C GLU A 158 10.35 -10.98 -11.76
N SER A 159 9.73 -10.01 -11.11
CA SER A 159 9.58 -8.64 -11.60
C SER A 159 9.26 -7.71 -10.45
N ILE A 160 9.52 -6.43 -10.63
CA ILE A 160 9.21 -5.37 -9.68
C ILE A 160 8.28 -4.36 -10.34
N HIS A 161 7.19 -4.00 -9.66
CA HIS A 161 6.20 -3.04 -10.10
C HIS A 161 6.11 -1.91 -9.08
N MET A 162 6.47 -0.70 -9.48
CA MET A 162 6.61 0.47 -8.62
C MET A 162 5.65 1.57 -9.07
N ALA A 163 4.60 1.82 -8.30
CA ALA A 163 3.58 2.79 -8.66
C ALA A 163 3.57 3.99 -7.70
N ALA A 164 3.60 5.20 -8.26
CA ALA A 164 3.66 6.47 -7.52
C ALA A 164 4.71 6.46 -6.40
N THR A 165 5.90 5.95 -6.67
CA THR A 165 6.92 5.70 -5.65
C THR A 165 8.35 5.92 -6.16
N LEU A 166 9.30 5.83 -5.25
CA LEU A 166 10.73 5.84 -5.47
C LEU A 166 11.40 4.69 -4.70
N PRO A 167 12.55 4.20 -5.15
CA PRO A 167 13.32 3.20 -4.41
C PRO A 167 13.94 3.76 -3.13
N VAL A 168 14.12 5.09 -3.08
CA VAL A 168 14.68 5.83 -1.93
C VAL A 168 13.96 7.17 -1.80
N PHE A 169 13.32 7.42 -0.67
CA PHE A 169 12.69 8.72 -0.39
C PHE A 169 13.65 9.71 0.28
N GLY A 170 14.57 9.20 1.08
CA GLY A 170 15.47 10.01 1.90
C GLY A 170 16.70 10.51 1.14
N THR A 171 16.55 11.53 0.30
CA THR A 171 17.71 12.38 0.02
C THR A 171 17.92 13.32 1.21
N LYS A 172 19.19 13.67 1.49
CA LYS A 172 19.51 14.66 2.55
C LYS A 172 18.66 15.92 2.44
N GLU A 173 18.36 16.35 1.24
CA GLU A 173 17.58 17.55 0.94
C GLU A 173 16.11 17.43 1.38
N ARG A 174 15.50 16.26 1.22
CA ARG A 174 14.11 16.01 1.65
C ARG A 174 13.99 15.81 3.16
N CYS A 175 15.00 15.22 3.79
CA CYS A 175 14.98 14.88 5.21
C CYS A 175 15.39 16.04 6.13
N ILE A 176 16.29 16.94 5.68
CA ILE A 176 16.82 18.04 6.51
C ILE A 176 15.80 19.16 6.73
N GLU A 177 14.89 19.39 5.80
CA GLU A 177 14.06 20.61 5.82
C GLU A 177 12.77 20.51 6.67
N GLY A 178 12.50 19.42 7.35
CA GLY A 178 11.24 19.24 8.08
C GLY A 178 9.98 19.26 7.20
N LYS A 179 10.15 19.44 5.88
CA LYS A 179 9.05 19.46 4.89
C LYS A 179 8.31 18.15 4.82
N ILE A 180 9.05 17.04 4.96
CA ILE A 180 8.44 15.71 5.07
C ILE A 180 7.44 15.70 6.22
N ASN A 181 7.85 16.12 7.42
CA ASN A 181 6.97 16.16 8.59
C ASN A 181 5.68 16.99 8.39
N ASN A 182 5.74 18.09 7.65
CA ASN A 182 4.56 18.93 7.42
C ASN A 182 3.61 18.32 6.39
N ILE A 183 4.12 17.77 5.28
CA ILE A 183 3.31 17.08 4.28
C ILE A 183 2.62 15.87 4.92
N TYR A 184 3.34 15.09 5.72
CA TYR A 184 2.78 13.90 6.34
C TYR A 184 1.81 14.20 7.48
N LYS A 185 2.00 15.28 8.24
CA LYS A 185 0.99 15.77 9.20
C LYS A 185 -0.30 16.17 8.47
N ASP A 186 -0.18 16.76 7.30
CA ASP A 186 -1.32 17.13 6.47
C ASP A 186 -2.01 15.88 5.89
N ILE A 187 -1.23 14.87 5.45
CA ILE A 187 -1.75 13.57 5.00
C ILE A 187 -2.52 12.88 6.11
N ILE A 188 -1.98 12.85 7.34
CA ILE A 188 -2.66 12.25 8.50
C ILE A 188 -3.95 13.00 8.84
N LYS A 189 -3.93 14.33 8.78
CA LYS A 189 -5.07 15.16 9.15
C LYS A 189 -6.16 15.18 8.09
N TYR A 190 -5.76 15.11 6.82
CA TYR A 190 -6.65 15.22 5.66
C TYR A 190 -6.37 14.10 4.64
N PRO A 191 -6.50 12.83 5.03
CA PRO A 191 -6.15 11.71 4.16
C PRO A 191 -6.87 11.76 2.81
N MET A 192 -8.16 12.10 2.81
CA MET A 192 -8.98 12.15 1.60
C MET A 192 -8.50 13.20 0.59
N LYS A 193 -7.77 14.23 1.02
CA LYS A 193 -7.17 15.22 0.12
C LYS A 193 -6.04 14.63 -0.73
N TYR A 194 -5.32 13.63 -0.21
CA TYR A 194 -4.14 13.06 -0.86
C TYR A 194 -4.40 11.68 -1.49
N PHE A 195 -5.37 10.95 -0.95
CA PHE A 195 -5.69 9.58 -1.37
C PHE A 195 -7.12 9.44 -1.89
N GLY A 196 -7.90 10.53 -1.87
CA GLY A 196 -9.19 10.57 -2.54
C GLY A 196 -9.00 10.41 -4.04
N PHE A 197 -9.81 9.56 -4.65
CA PHE A 197 -9.84 9.52 -6.10
C PHE A 197 -10.37 10.85 -6.63
N SER A 198 -9.75 11.40 -7.66
CA SER A 198 -10.30 12.59 -8.33
C SER A 198 -11.68 12.26 -8.90
N GLY A 199 -12.57 13.26 -8.99
CA GLY A 199 -13.94 13.08 -9.46
C GLY A 199 -14.06 12.53 -10.88
N ASP A 200 -12.99 12.62 -11.67
CA ASP A 200 -12.85 12.08 -13.03
C ASP A 200 -12.22 10.68 -13.06
N SER A 201 -11.96 10.07 -11.92
CA SER A 201 -11.42 8.72 -11.86
C SER A 201 -12.43 7.70 -12.37
N PRO A 202 -12.02 6.75 -13.24
CA PRO A 202 -12.87 5.66 -13.70
C PRO A 202 -13.51 4.83 -12.57
N ILE A 203 -12.88 4.81 -11.40
CA ILE A 203 -13.38 4.14 -10.20
C ILE A 203 -14.77 4.65 -9.80
N HIS A 204 -15.06 5.95 -9.98
CA HIS A 204 -16.36 6.52 -9.67
C HIS A 204 -17.48 6.04 -10.60
N GLN A 205 -17.13 5.42 -11.73
CA GLN A 205 -18.10 4.85 -12.68
C GLN A 205 -18.49 3.41 -12.33
N ILE A 206 -17.81 2.80 -11.35
CA ILE A 206 -18.15 1.45 -10.89
C ILE A 206 -19.34 1.54 -9.94
N ASP A 207 -20.49 1.06 -10.38
CA ASP A 207 -21.69 0.95 -9.55
C ASP A 207 -21.39 0.16 -8.27
N GLY A 208 -21.67 0.78 -7.12
CA GLY A 208 -21.46 0.18 -5.80
C GLY A 208 -20.04 0.33 -5.21
N PHE A 209 -19.08 0.84 -5.98
CA PHE A 209 -17.77 1.23 -5.43
C PHE A 209 -17.80 2.64 -4.83
N GLN A 210 -18.87 3.37 -5.09
CA GLN A 210 -19.02 4.76 -4.64
C GLN A 210 -18.79 4.92 -3.14
N ASP A 211 -18.10 5.99 -2.86
CA ASP A 211 -17.90 6.72 -1.60
C ASP A 211 -17.91 5.89 -0.28
N THR A 212 -18.87 5.01 -0.06
CA THR A 212 -19.03 4.29 1.19
C THR A 212 -18.00 3.18 1.37
N ALA A 213 -17.75 2.37 0.37
CA ALA A 213 -16.78 1.27 0.47
C ALA A 213 -15.35 1.81 0.47
N TYR A 214 -15.12 2.88 -0.30
CA TYR A 214 -13.83 3.57 -0.31
C TYR A 214 -13.60 4.33 1.00
N ASP A 215 -14.58 5.11 1.47
CA ASP A 215 -14.49 5.81 2.74
C ASP A 215 -14.29 4.84 3.91
N GLU A 216 -14.94 3.70 3.90
CA GLU A 216 -14.73 2.68 4.92
C GLU A 216 -13.40 1.97 4.78
N ALA A 217 -12.95 1.67 3.56
CA ALA A 217 -11.62 1.10 3.33
C ALA A 217 -10.51 2.09 3.70
N ALA A 218 -10.63 3.35 3.30
CA ALA A 218 -9.71 4.41 3.67
C ALA A 218 -9.74 4.66 5.19
N ARG A 219 -10.92 4.69 5.80
CA ARG A 219 -11.08 4.85 7.23
C ARG A 219 -10.50 3.67 8.01
N THR A 220 -10.78 2.44 7.60
CA THR A 220 -10.21 1.23 8.21
C THR A 220 -8.69 1.20 8.05
N PHE A 221 -8.20 1.58 6.90
CA PHE A 221 -6.81 1.73 6.57
C PHE A 221 -6.10 2.73 7.49
N TYR A 222 -6.67 3.94 7.65
CA TYR A 222 -6.11 4.98 8.49
C TYR A 222 -6.33 4.73 9.98
N MET A 223 -7.50 4.28 10.38
CA MET A 223 -7.82 4.10 11.79
C MET A 223 -7.10 2.93 12.43
N ASN A 224 -6.88 1.84 11.72
CA ASN A 224 -6.10 0.72 12.23
C ASN A 224 -4.58 0.93 12.14
N GLY A 225 -4.13 1.86 11.30
CA GLY A 225 -2.71 2.13 11.12
C GLY A 225 -2.19 3.40 11.81
N GLN A 226 -2.96 4.49 11.80
CA GLN A 226 -2.38 5.80 12.11
C GLN A 226 -3.04 6.57 13.24
N MET A 227 -4.34 6.44 13.46
CA MET A 227 -5.05 7.32 14.40
C MET A 227 -4.88 6.92 15.87
N ALA A 228 -4.53 5.67 16.15
CA ALA A 228 -4.34 5.20 17.52
C ALA A 228 -2.96 5.56 18.09
N ASN A 229 -1.91 5.60 17.25
CA ASN A 229 -0.56 5.94 17.66
C ASN A 229 0.25 6.50 16.47
N ILE A 230 0.82 7.68 16.63
CA ILE A 230 1.64 8.34 15.62
C ILE A 230 3.09 7.81 15.57
N GLU A 231 3.57 7.15 16.62
CA GLU A 231 4.96 6.69 16.72
C GLU A 231 5.38 5.75 15.58
N PRO A 232 4.55 4.77 15.15
CA PRO A 232 4.91 3.92 14.00
C PRO A 232 5.13 4.72 12.71
N LEU A 233 4.33 5.74 12.49
CA LEU A 233 4.45 6.59 11.31
C LEU A 233 5.71 7.46 11.36
N ASP A 234 5.98 8.11 12.49
CA ASP A 234 7.20 8.91 12.68
C ASP A 234 8.45 8.03 12.54
N HIS A 235 8.39 6.79 13.03
CA HIS A 235 9.45 5.82 12.86
C HIS A 235 9.66 5.43 11.39
N GLU A 236 8.59 5.12 10.66
CA GLU A 236 8.65 4.78 9.23
C GLU A 236 9.25 5.92 8.40
N LEU A 237 8.84 7.17 8.68
CA LEU A 237 9.44 8.37 8.07
C LEU A 237 10.93 8.49 8.37
N THR A 238 11.33 8.18 9.60
CA THR A 238 12.74 8.16 10.03
C THR A 238 13.53 7.09 9.27
N LEU A 239 12.95 5.91 9.05
CA LEU A 239 13.59 4.85 8.25
C LEU A 239 13.83 5.30 6.81
N TYR A 240 12.88 5.97 6.17
CA TYR A 240 13.07 6.50 4.80
C TYR A 240 14.24 7.49 4.71
N CYS A 241 14.53 8.22 5.78
CA CYS A 241 15.65 9.15 5.83
C CYS A 241 16.99 8.49 6.17
N ASN A 242 16.98 7.44 6.97
CA ASN A 242 18.19 6.87 7.56
C ASN A 242 18.73 5.64 6.79
N GLU A 243 17.88 4.92 6.06
CA GLU A 243 18.30 3.69 5.36
C GLU A 243 19.26 3.95 4.18
N GLY A 244 19.40 5.19 3.75
CA GLY A 244 20.34 5.58 2.70
C GLY A 244 20.02 4.99 1.33
N VAL A 245 21.03 4.90 0.47
CA VAL A 245 20.88 4.27 -0.85
C VAL A 245 20.84 2.76 -0.71
N ILE A 246 19.76 2.15 -1.17
CA ILE A 246 19.60 0.69 -1.20
C ILE A 246 20.35 0.16 -2.43
N ASN A 247 21.29 -0.78 -2.21
CA ASN A 247 22.00 -1.40 -3.31
C ASN A 247 21.12 -2.43 -4.01
N THR A 248 20.71 -2.14 -5.23
CA THR A 248 19.87 -3.01 -6.08
C THR A 248 20.61 -3.51 -7.33
N GLU A 249 21.94 -3.37 -7.38
CA GLU A 249 22.77 -3.79 -8.52
C GLU A 249 22.65 -5.29 -8.86
N SER A 250 22.34 -6.12 -7.86
CA SER A 250 22.15 -7.56 -8.05
C SER A 250 20.84 -7.92 -8.77
N PHE A 251 19.87 -7.00 -8.83
CA PHE A 251 18.62 -7.24 -9.54
C PHE A 251 18.76 -6.91 -11.01
N SER A 252 18.53 -7.91 -11.90
CA SER A 252 18.62 -7.80 -13.35
C SER A 252 17.30 -8.18 -14.07
N GLY A 253 16.20 -8.31 -13.31
CA GLY A 253 14.89 -8.61 -13.87
C GLY A 253 14.17 -7.37 -14.40
N SER A 254 12.91 -7.54 -14.81
CA SER A 254 12.09 -6.43 -15.29
C SER A 254 11.58 -5.56 -14.14
N LEU A 255 11.74 -4.25 -14.28
CA LEU A 255 11.24 -3.22 -13.39
C LEU A 255 10.24 -2.32 -14.12
N TYR A 256 9.00 -2.32 -13.68
CA TYR A 256 7.95 -1.44 -14.19
C TYR A 256 7.76 -0.26 -13.26
N VAL A 257 7.76 0.94 -13.83
CA VAL A 257 7.57 2.20 -13.11
C VAL A 257 6.31 2.88 -13.64
N TYR A 258 5.34 3.12 -12.75
CA TYR A 258 4.08 3.80 -13.07
C TYR A 258 4.07 5.15 -12.36
N ALA A 259 4.03 6.23 -13.11
CA ALA A 259 4.12 7.58 -12.53
C ALA A 259 3.27 8.59 -13.29
N GLY A 260 2.65 9.50 -12.55
CA GLY A 260 1.94 10.66 -13.08
C GLY A 260 2.84 11.88 -13.13
N THR A 261 2.79 12.67 -14.20
CA THR A 261 3.62 13.88 -14.32
C THR A 261 3.16 15.03 -13.42
N ALA A 262 1.92 14.99 -12.91
CA ALA A 262 1.39 15.96 -11.96
C ALA A 262 1.39 15.45 -10.50
N ASP A 263 2.10 14.35 -10.21
CA ASP A 263 2.24 13.82 -8.84
C ASP A 263 2.99 14.84 -7.96
N PRO A 264 2.35 15.36 -6.89
CA PRO A 264 2.97 16.38 -6.04
C PRO A 264 4.07 15.80 -5.13
N LEU A 265 4.16 14.48 -5.00
CA LEU A 265 5.12 13.79 -4.13
C LEU A 265 6.30 13.22 -4.93
N ILE A 266 6.04 12.77 -6.15
CA ILE A 266 7.01 12.15 -7.06
C ILE A 266 7.13 13.03 -8.30
N GLY A 267 8.17 13.84 -8.37
CA GLY A 267 8.35 14.77 -9.50
C GLY A 267 9.04 14.13 -10.70
N ASP A 268 8.95 14.76 -11.87
CA ASP A 268 9.58 14.31 -13.13
C ASP A 268 11.07 13.97 -12.98
N ARG A 269 11.82 14.79 -12.26
CA ARG A 269 13.25 14.56 -11.98
C ARG A 269 13.54 13.29 -11.19
N ASP A 270 12.55 12.78 -10.45
CA ASP A 270 12.69 11.54 -9.71
C ASP A 270 12.47 10.33 -10.61
N ILE A 271 11.62 10.48 -11.63
CA ILE A 271 11.35 9.44 -12.64
C ILE A 271 12.62 9.17 -13.50
N GLU A 272 13.47 10.17 -13.68
CA GLU A 272 14.75 10.03 -14.42
C GLU A 272 15.83 9.27 -13.64
N LYS A 273 15.64 9.08 -12.33
CA LYS A 273 16.69 8.48 -11.47
C LYS A 273 16.61 6.95 -11.37
N TRP A 274 15.60 6.32 -11.95
CA TRP A 274 15.40 4.88 -11.82
C TRP A 274 16.59 4.07 -12.35
N GLU A 275 17.20 4.45 -13.46
CA GLU A 275 18.39 3.78 -14.04
C GLU A 275 19.59 3.86 -13.09
N LYS A 276 19.70 4.94 -12.32
CA LYS A 276 20.75 5.07 -11.31
C LYS A 276 20.57 4.11 -10.15
N TYR A 277 19.33 3.86 -9.76
CA TYR A 277 19.03 2.99 -8.62
C TYR A 277 18.98 1.51 -9.01
N TYR A 278 18.62 1.21 -10.26
CA TYR A 278 18.51 -0.15 -10.79
C TYR A 278 19.30 -0.29 -12.09
N PRO A 279 20.65 -0.22 -12.00
CA PRO A 279 21.50 -0.09 -13.19
C PRO A 279 21.51 -1.33 -14.09
N ASN A 280 21.13 -2.49 -13.58
CA ASN A 280 21.13 -3.76 -14.31
C ASN A 280 19.71 -4.28 -14.62
N ALA A 281 18.66 -3.56 -14.22
CA ALA A 281 17.28 -3.94 -14.50
C ALA A 281 16.83 -3.53 -15.92
N ASP A 282 15.94 -4.32 -16.49
CA ASP A 282 15.18 -3.92 -17.70
C ASP A 282 14.01 -3.03 -17.26
N ILE A 283 14.16 -1.70 -17.45
CA ILE A 283 13.24 -0.70 -16.91
C ILE A 283 12.20 -0.31 -17.95
N ILE A 284 10.94 -0.55 -17.64
CA ILE A 284 9.76 -0.18 -18.43
C ILE A 284 9.03 0.94 -17.69
N LYS A 285 9.02 2.14 -18.27
CA LYS A 285 8.34 3.32 -17.69
C LYS A 285 6.99 3.53 -18.36
N ARG A 286 5.95 3.59 -17.53
CA ARG A 286 4.59 3.97 -17.90
C ARG A 286 4.28 5.32 -17.27
N ILE A 287 4.43 6.38 -18.05
CA ILE A 287 4.30 7.76 -17.60
C ILE A 287 2.98 8.32 -18.08
N TYR A 288 2.15 8.75 -17.14
CA TYR A 288 0.80 9.26 -17.39
C TYR A 288 0.80 10.78 -17.26
N THR A 289 0.61 11.45 -18.39
CA THR A 289 0.67 12.92 -18.46
C THR A 289 -0.54 13.56 -17.77
N GLY A 290 -0.28 14.47 -16.84
CA GLY A 290 -1.30 15.21 -16.10
C GLY A 290 -1.91 14.45 -14.92
N GLU A 291 -1.52 13.20 -14.69
CA GLU A 291 -2.02 12.40 -13.57
C GLU A 291 -1.21 12.61 -12.29
N GLY A 292 -1.87 12.35 -11.16
CA GLY A 292 -1.34 12.59 -9.82
C GLY A 292 -0.80 11.32 -9.13
N HIS A 293 -0.88 11.33 -7.80
CA HIS A 293 -0.41 10.25 -6.92
C HIS A 293 -1.33 9.02 -6.88
N ASP A 294 -2.38 9.00 -7.69
CA ASP A 294 -3.41 7.96 -7.77
C ASP A 294 -3.27 7.02 -8.97
N VAL A 295 -2.17 7.12 -9.73
CA VAL A 295 -1.91 6.29 -10.94
C VAL A 295 -2.02 4.78 -10.67
N GLN A 296 -1.69 4.30 -9.47
CA GLN A 296 -1.80 2.89 -9.09
C GLN A 296 -3.26 2.39 -9.05
N TYR A 297 -4.19 3.28 -8.90
CA TYR A 297 -5.62 2.95 -8.91
C TYR A 297 -6.22 3.14 -10.30
N ARG A 298 -5.88 4.25 -10.96
CA ARG A 298 -6.35 4.55 -12.32
C ARG A 298 -5.93 3.50 -13.35
N HIS A 299 -4.73 2.95 -13.17
CA HIS A 299 -4.10 2.01 -14.11
C HIS A 299 -3.81 0.65 -13.48
N LEU A 300 -4.59 0.27 -12.44
CA LEU A 300 -4.43 -1.03 -11.81
C LEU A 300 -4.62 -2.18 -12.80
N ASP A 301 -5.51 -2.04 -13.76
CA ASP A 301 -5.73 -3.00 -14.84
C ASP A 301 -4.46 -3.24 -15.67
N GLN A 302 -3.77 -2.18 -16.09
CA GLN A 302 -2.49 -2.28 -16.79
C GLN A 302 -1.40 -2.87 -15.89
N ILE A 303 -1.35 -2.47 -14.61
CA ILE A 303 -0.40 -3.02 -13.63
C ILE A 303 -0.58 -4.54 -13.49
N LEU A 304 -1.82 -5.01 -13.37
CA LEU A 304 -2.12 -6.44 -13.26
C LEU A 304 -1.71 -7.22 -14.53
N ILE A 305 -1.89 -6.63 -15.73
CA ILE A 305 -1.43 -7.19 -17.01
C ILE A 305 0.11 -7.30 -17.03
N ASP A 306 0.81 -6.24 -16.64
CA ASP A 306 2.27 -6.23 -16.62
C ASP A 306 2.83 -7.26 -15.63
N ILE A 307 2.22 -7.40 -14.45
CA ILE A 307 2.56 -8.45 -13.47
C ILE A 307 2.36 -9.84 -14.07
N LYS A 308 1.24 -10.05 -14.75
CA LYS A 308 0.90 -11.36 -15.31
C LYS A 308 1.84 -11.78 -16.42
N TYR A 309 2.00 -10.92 -17.42
CA TYR A 309 2.64 -11.30 -18.69
C TYR A 309 4.10 -10.90 -18.77
N LYS A 310 4.53 -9.89 -18.00
CA LYS A 310 5.92 -9.36 -18.03
C LYS A 310 6.37 -8.98 -19.45
N LYS A 311 5.45 -8.40 -20.22
CA LYS A 311 5.68 -7.95 -21.59
C LYS A 311 5.40 -6.45 -21.69
N ASN A 312 6.00 -5.79 -22.66
CA ASN A 312 5.70 -4.37 -22.91
C ASN A 312 4.42 -4.23 -23.77
N GLU A 313 3.35 -4.89 -23.35
CA GLU A 313 2.04 -4.83 -23.98
C GLU A 313 1.16 -3.80 -23.25
N LEU A 314 0.37 -3.07 -24.03
CA LEU A 314 -0.60 -2.09 -23.53
C LEU A 314 -1.99 -2.66 -23.61
N LEU A 315 -2.73 -2.55 -22.50
CA LEU A 315 -4.15 -2.86 -22.46
C LEU A 315 -4.92 -1.71 -23.10
N VAL A 316 -5.67 -2.02 -24.13
CA VAL A 316 -6.48 -1.03 -24.85
C VAL A 316 -7.90 -1.54 -25.07
N CYS A 317 -8.86 -0.62 -25.05
CA CYS A 317 -10.21 -0.84 -25.51
C CYS A 317 -10.35 -0.37 -26.96
N LYS A 318 -10.81 -1.26 -27.84
CA LYS A 318 -11.15 -0.94 -29.22
C LYS A 318 -12.45 -1.59 -29.62
N ASN A 319 -13.43 -0.80 -30.01
CA ASN A 319 -14.77 -1.29 -30.41
C ASN A 319 -15.41 -2.22 -29.35
N GLY A 320 -15.33 -1.81 -28.06
CA GLY A 320 -15.88 -2.57 -26.94
C GLY A 320 -15.14 -3.88 -26.61
N LYS A 321 -13.94 -4.09 -27.14
CA LYS A 321 -13.13 -5.27 -26.86
C LYS A 321 -11.78 -4.88 -26.23
N ASN A 322 -11.44 -5.57 -25.15
CA ASN A 322 -10.11 -5.48 -24.53
C ASN A 322 -9.09 -6.20 -25.40
N LEU A 323 -8.00 -5.51 -25.74
CA LEU A 323 -6.90 -6.03 -26.54
C LEU A 323 -5.57 -5.74 -25.83
N LEU A 324 -4.60 -6.64 -26.00
CA LEU A 324 -3.21 -6.42 -25.61
C LEU A 324 -2.40 -6.17 -26.89
N LEU A 325 -1.78 -5.01 -26.98
CA LEU A 325 -1.01 -4.58 -28.14
C LEU A 325 0.38 -4.17 -27.72
N ASN A 326 1.38 -4.58 -28.50
CA ASN A 326 2.71 -4.00 -28.41
C ASN A 326 2.68 -2.55 -28.92
N SER A 327 3.60 -1.71 -28.43
CA SER A 327 3.71 -0.31 -28.85
C SER A 327 3.80 -0.17 -30.39
N ASP A 328 4.47 -1.10 -31.06
CA ASP A 328 4.64 -1.12 -32.52
C ASP A 328 3.35 -1.45 -33.29
N GLN A 329 2.37 -2.03 -32.62
CA GLN A 329 1.04 -2.36 -33.15
C GLN A 329 0.04 -1.22 -32.99
N LEU A 330 0.40 -0.19 -32.21
CA LEU A 330 -0.41 1.01 -32.05
C LEU A 330 -0.33 1.84 -33.31
N ASN A 331 -1.33 1.75 -34.16
CA ASN A 331 -1.42 2.61 -35.32
C ASN A 331 -1.97 3.98 -34.89
N HIS A 332 -1.21 5.06 -35.12
CA HIS A 332 -1.59 6.43 -34.75
C HIS A 332 -2.90 6.91 -35.40
N SER A 333 -3.37 6.23 -36.45
CA SER A 333 -4.66 6.50 -37.08
C SER A 333 -5.86 5.87 -36.37
N ASP A 334 -5.64 4.87 -35.52
CA ASP A 334 -6.70 4.17 -34.82
C ASP A 334 -7.02 4.85 -33.49
N LYS A 335 -8.29 5.02 -33.18
CA LYS A 335 -8.71 5.51 -31.86
C LYS A 335 -8.68 4.33 -30.87
N TYR A 336 -7.67 4.28 -30.04
CA TYR A 336 -7.62 3.41 -28.87
C TYR A 336 -7.92 4.20 -27.63
N GLN A 337 -8.59 3.57 -26.68
CA GLN A 337 -8.70 4.03 -25.31
C GLN A 337 -7.84 3.10 -24.46
N PHE A 338 -6.95 3.64 -23.64
CA PHE A 338 -6.09 2.84 -22.79
C PHE A 338 -6.87 2.34 -21.57
N GLY A 339 -6.67 1.07 -21.20
CA GLY A 339 -7.34 0.39 -20.10
C GLY A 339 -8.51 -0.49 -20.53
N LEU A 340 -9.22 -1.04 -19.54
CA LEU A 340 -10.37 -1.89 -19.75
C LEU A 340 -11.53 -1.13 -20.39
N CYS A 341 -12.25 -1.76 -21.32
CA CYS A 341 -13.42 -1.16 -21.96
C CYS A 341 -14.52 -0.76 -20.96
N VAL A 342 -14.61 -1.42 -19.83
CA VAL A 342 -15.60 -1.10 -18.78
C VAL A 342 -15.36 0.29 -18.16
N TRP A 343 -14.15 0.83 -18.27
CA TRP A 343 -13.80 2.19 -17.80
C TRP A 343 -14.14 3.29 -18.81
N GLN A 344 -14.47 2.92 -20.01
CA GLN A 344 -14.66 3.88 -21.08
C GLN A 344 -16.12 4.30 -21.10
N ASP A 345 -16.37 5.59 -21.17
CA ASP A 345 -17.70 6.09 -21.39
C ASP A 345 -18.29 5.38 -22.61
N SER A 346 -19.33 4.62 -22.40
CA SER A 346 -20.17 4.20 -23.47
C SER A 346 -20.86 5.48 -23.96
N ASP A 347 -20.27 6.16 -24.93
CA ASP A 347 -21.03 7.06 -25.79
C ASP A 347 -22.15 6.22 -26.42
N ILE A 348 -23.28 6.16 -25.71
CA ILE A 348 -24.55 5.64 -26.22
C ILE A 348 -25.17 6.66 -27.16
#